data_449ae7c1e3c7ef7b1f609260e108bfb6
#
_entry.id   449ae7c1e3c7ef7b1f609260e108bfb6
#
_cell.length_a   1.000
_cell.length_b   1.000
_cell.length_c   1.000
_cell.angle_alpha   90.00
_cell.angle_beta   90.00
_cell.angle_gamma   90.00
#
_symmetry.space_group_name_H-M   'P 1'
#
loop_
_entity.id
_entity.type
_entity.pdbx_description
1 polymer ?
#
loop_
_entity_poly.entity_id
_entity_poly.type
_entity_poly.pdbx_seq_one_letter_code
_entity_poly.pdbx_strand_id
1 'polypeptide(L)'
;MLEIMTNDQESSAKIIVVGVGGAGNNAVNRMIDENIGGVEFIGINTDSQALTLCKAPTAIQIGEKLTKGLGAGAQPEIGEKAAEENVEELTQAIKGADMVFVTCGMGGGTGTGAAPVVAKISKDMGILTVGVVTKPFKFEARTRMANAESGIEKLKENVDTLIVIPNDKLLEIVDRRTTMPEALKKADEVLQQAVQGITDLINVPGLINLDFADVKTVMVDKGVAHIGIGTATGDDKAIEAVKQAVTSPLLETTIEGASHVIINISGDISLIEANEAASYVQELAGDNANIIFGAMYDESVTDQATITVIATGLEDGNVNKAMAGFAGMAQATRPTVNVKPQYTCLLYTSPSPRDVEESR
;
A
#
# COMPACT_ATOMS: atom_id res chain seq x y z
N MET A 1 52.64 -15.82 7.88
CA MET A 1 51.78 -15.34 6.79
C MET A 1 50.37 -15.45 7.33
N LEU A 2 49.79 -14.32 7.75
CA LEU A 2 48.40 -14.26 8.23
C LEU A 2 47.51 -14.19 6.97
N GLU A 3 46.83 -15.28 6.64
CA GLU A 3 45.72 -15.22 5.69
C GLU A 3 44.56 -14.42 6.36
N ILE A 4 44.35 -13.25 5.84
CA ILE A 4 43.11 -12.52 6.11
C ILE A 4 42.04 -13.28 5.30
N MET A 5 41.25 -14.12 5.94
CA MET A 5 40.01 -14.60 5.38
C MET A 5 39.10 -13.37 5.27
N THR A 6 39.05 -12.77 4.10
CA THR A 6 37.97 -11.87 3.73
C THR A 6 36.70 -12.72 3.64
N ASN A 7 35.96 -12.74 4.72
CA ASN A 7 34.59 -13.25 4.73
C ASN A 7 33.71 -12.13 4.15
N ASP A 8 33.85 -11.88 2.84
CA ASP A 8 33.00 -10.98 2.06
C ASP A 8 31.64 -11.64 1.78
N GLN A 9 30.99 -12.13 2.81
CA GLN A 9 29.56 -12.17 2.86
C GLN A 9 29.16 -10.90 3.63
N GLU A 10 29.06 -9.78 2.91
CA GLU A 10 28.23 -8.68 3.35
C GLU A 10 26.88 -9.30 3.67
N SER A 11 26.54 -9.33 4.96
CA SER A 11 25.28 -9.84 5.46
C SER A 11 24.21 -8.85 5.08
N SER A 12 23.80 -8.88 3.82
CA SER A 12 22.64 -8.12 3.34
C SER A 12 21.42 -8.61 4.12
N ALA A 13 20.59 -7.70 4.59
CA ALA A 13 19.37 -8.04 5.31
C ALA A 13 18.49 -8.97 4.44
N LYS A 14 18.01 -10.06 5.04
CA LYS A 14 17.11 -10.98 4.33
C LYS A 14 15.69 -10.42 4.32
N ILE A 15 15.25 -9.97 3.14
CA ILE A 15 13.94 -9.37 2.90
C ILE A 15 13.05 -10.37 2.18
N ILE A 16 11.83 -10.58 2.68
CA ILE A 16 10.84 -11.45 2.05
C ILE A 16 9.60 -10.62 1.72
N VAL A 17 9.10 -10.75 0.49
CA VAL A 17 7.83 -10.17 0.04
C VAL A 17 6.77 -11.25 -0.09
N VAL A 18 5.73 -11.14 0.71
CA VAL A 18 4.62 -12.10 0.77
C VAL A 18 3.39 -11.50 0.11
N GLY A 19 3.04 -12.02 -1.06
CA GLY A 19 1.79 -11.66 -1.76
C GLY A 19 0.63 -12.54 -1.30
N VAL A 20 -0.41 -11.93 -0.74
CA VAL A 20 -1.56 -12.65 -0.17
C VAL A 20 -2.82 -12.44 -1.01
N GLY A 21 -3.41 -13.55 -1.49
CA GLY A 21 -4.59 -13.55 -2.35
C GLY A 21 -4.29 -13.09 -3.79
N GLY A 22 -5.32 -12.95 -4.61
CA GLY A 22 -5.15 -12.68 -6.04
C GLY A 22 -4.39 -11.39 -6.35
N ALA A 23 -4.78 -10.26 -5.75
CA ALA A 23 -4.13 -8.98 -5.97
C ALA A 23 -2.68 -8.97 -5.44
N GLY A 24 -2.44 -9.56 -4.24
CA GLY A 24 -1.08 -9.68 -3.71
C GLY A 24 -0.18 -10.53 -4.61
N ASN A 25 -0.67 -11.66 -5.12
CA ASN A 25 0.07 -12.49 -6.06
C ASN A 25 0.35 -11.77 -7.39
N ASN A 26 -0.58 -10.95 -7.88
CA ASN A 26 -0.36 -10.14 -9.09
C ASN A 26 0.72 -9.07 -8.86
N ALA A 27 0.71 -8.41 -7.70
CA ALA A 27 1.76 -7.46 -7.33
C ALA A 27 3.13 -8.14 -7.26
N VAL A 28 3.22 -9.32 -6.64
CA VAL A 28 4.46 -10.12 -6.59
C VAL A 28 4.91 -10.54 -7.99
N ASN A 29 3.99 -11.00 -8.85
CA ASN A 29 4.33 -11.34 -10.23
C ASN A 29 4.96 -10.16 -10.96
N ARG A 30 4.42 -8.97 -10.75
CA ARG A 30 4.96 -7.75 -11.35
C ARG A 30 6.34 -7.41 -10.80
N MET A 31 6.53 -7.50 -9.49
CA MET A 31 7.84 -7.27 -8.86
C MET A 31 8.92 -8.20 -9.43
N ILE A 32 8.54 -9.45 -9.71
CA ILE A 32 9.43 -10.43 -10.35
C ILE A 32 9.71 -10.05 -11.82
N ASP A 33 8.69 -9.61 -12.56
CA ASP A 33 8.85 -9.19 -13.96
C ASP A 33 9.73 -7.94 -14.11
N GLU A 34 9.70 -7.04 -13.15
CA GLU A 34 10.56 -5.84 -13.07
C GLU A 34 11.94 -6.14 -12.45
N ASN A 35 12.22 -7.41 -12.11
CA ASN A 35 13.50 -7.88 -11.55
C ASN A 35 13.94 -7.13 -10.28
N ILE A 36 13.03 -6.90 -9.33
CA ILE A 36 13.41 -6.33 -8.03
C ILE A 36 14.43 -7.25 -7.36
N GLY A 37 15.63 -6.72 -7.13
CA GLY A 37 16.75 -7.48 -6.56
C GLY A 37 16.77 -7.51 -5.03
N GLY A 38 17.52 -8.47 -4.46
CA GLY A 38 17.77 -8.51 -3.01
C GLY A 38 16.57 -8.94 -2.16
N VAL A 39 15.51 -9.51 -2.74
CA VAL A 39 14.33 -9.99 -2.06
C VAL A 39 13.92 -11.40 -2.46
N GLU A 40 13.34 -12.14 -1.52
CA GLU A 40 12.69 -13.42 -1.78
C GLU A 40 11.18 -13.22 -1.91
N PHE A 41 10.53 -13.96 -2.81
CA PHE A 41 9.10 -13.83 -3.05
C PHE A 41 8.33 -15.07 -2.63
N ILE A 42 7.20 -14.86 -1.93
CA ILE A 42 6.26 -15.89 -1.53
C ILE A 42 4.86 -15.50 -2.01
N GLY A 43 4.17 -16.42 -2.69
CA GLY A 43 2.77 -16.25 -3.05
C GLY A 43 1.86 -17.12 -2.19
N ILE A 44 0.83 -16.55 -1.58
CA ILE A 44 -0.13 -17.25 -0.72
C ILE A 44 -1.54 -17.07 -1.28
N ASN A 45 -2.28 -18.17 -1.45
CA ASN A 45 -3.68 -18.09 -1.88
C ASN A 45 -4.50 -19.28 -1.37
N THR A 46 -5.82 -19.10 -1.26
CA THR A 46 -6.81 -20.16 -1.05
C THR A 46 -7.30 -20.77 -2.36
N ASP A 47 -7.07 -20.09 -3.49
CA ASP A 47 -7.45 -20.52 -4.83
C ASP A 47 -6.24 -21.16 -5.52
N SER A 48 -6.33 -22.48 -5.74
CA SER A 48 -5.26 -23.28 -6.35
C SER A 48 -5.02 -22.88 -7.82
N GLN A 49 -6.06 -22.50 -8.56
CA GLN A 49 -5.91 -22.10 -9.96
C GLN A 49 -5.20 -20.73 -10.06
N ALA A 50 -5.59 -19.77 -9.22
CA ALA A 50 -4.90 -18.50 -9.16
C ALA A 50 -3.43 -18.66 -8.73
N LEU A 51 -3.14 -19.60 -7.84
CA LEU A 51 -1.78 -19.86 -7.36
C LEU A 51 -0.88 -20.45 -8.45
N THR A 52 -1.42 -21.21 -9.41
CA THR A 52 -0.63 -21.72 -10.57
C THR A 52 -0.13 -20.60 -11.49
N LEU A 53 -0.73 -19.42 -11.42
CA LEU A 53 -0.32 -18.23 -12.18
C LEU A 53 0.70 -17.37 -11.42
N CYS A 54 0.96 -17.71 -10.16
CA CYS A 54 1.96 -17.01 -9.35
C CYS A 54 3.37 -17.39 -9.80
N LYS A 55 4.21 -16.38 -10.04
CA LYS A 55 5.59 -16.53 -10.46
C LYS A 55 6.58 -16.64 -9.28
N ALA A 56 6.08 -16.46 -8.05
CA ALA A 56 6.91 -16.57 -6.87
C ALA A 56 7.56 -17.97 -6.78
N PRO A 57 8.86 -18.05 -6.45
CA PRO A 57 9.56 -19.32 -6.28
C PRO A 57 8.92 -20.21 -5.20
N THR A 58 8.34 -19.59 -4.17
CA THR A 58 7.59 -20.27 -3.13
C THR A 58 6.12 -19.91 -3.25
N ALA A 59 5.26 -20.91 -3.47
CA ALA A 59 3.82 -20.74 -3.58
C ALA A 59 3.13 -21.65 -2.56
N ILE A 60 2.32 -21.06 -1.67
CA ILE A 60 1.66 -21.77 -0.55
C ILE A 60 0.16 -21.68 -0.73
N GLN A 61 -0.48 -22.84 -0.86
CA GLN A 61 -1.94 -22.94 -0.81
C GLN A 61 -2.38 -23.06 0.64
N ILE A 62 -3.20 -22.12 1.10
CA ILE A 62 -3.74 -22.13 2.47
C ILE A 62 -5.21 -22.59 2.50
N GLY A 63 -5.61 -23.22 3.62
CA GLY A 63 -6.98 -23.62 3.88
C GLY A 63 -7.51 -24.67 2.90
N GLU A 64 -6.72 -25.65 2.53
CA GLU A 64 -7.13 -26.71 1.59
C GLU A 64 -8.34 -27.49 2.08
N LYS A 65 -8.40 -27.83 3.39
CA LYS A 65 -9.53 -28.53 3.98
C LYS A 65 -10.80 -27.69 3.99
N LEU A 66 -10.64 -26.37 4.22
CA LEU A 66 -11.75 -25.43 4.33
C LEU A 66 -12.31 -25.03 2.96
N THR A 67 -11.45 -24.70 2.00
CA THR A 67 -11.84 -24.12 0.71
C THR A 67 -11.81 -25.10 -0.47
N LYS A 68 -11.13 -26.23 -0.31
CA LYS A 68 -10.89 -27.23 -1.36
C LYS A 68 -10.23 -26.63 -2.62
N GLY A 69 -9.43 -25.59 -2.42
CA GLY A 69 -8.77 -24.86 -3.52
C GLY A 69 -9.65 -23.94 -4.36
N LEU A 70 -10.89 -23.66 -3.91
CA LEU A 70 -11.87 -22.85 -4.65
C LEU A 70 -11.89 -21.37 -4.22
N GLY A 71 -10.96 -20.95 -3.37
CA GLY A 71 -10.91 -19.59 -2.87
C GLY A 71 -11.81 -19.34 -1.65
N ALA A 72 -11.72 -18.12 -1.08
CA ALA A 72 -12.43 -17.73 0.14
C ALA A 72 -13.81 -17.09 -0.13
N GLY A 73 -14.29 -17.00 -1.38
CA GLY A 73 -15.63 -16.53 -1.73
C GLY A 73 -15.95 -15.10 -1.26
N ALA A 74 -14.96 -14.20 -1.25
CA ALA A 74 -15.07 -12.83 -0.74
C ALA A 74 -15.46 -12.73 0.75
N GLN A 75 -15.18 -13.75 1.55
CA GLN A 75 -15.43 -13.80 2.98
C GLN A 75 -14.09 -13.75 3.73
N PRO A 76 -13.76 -12.63 4.41
CA PRO A 76 -12.49 -12.48 5.14
C PRO A 76 -12.30 -13.54 6.25
N GLU A 77 -13.38 -13.93 6.92
CA GLU A 77 -13.34 -14.93 7.99
C GLU A 77 -12.89 -16.32 7.48
N ILE A 78 -13.18 -16.64 6.22
CA ILE A 78 -12.69 -17.86 5.58
C ILE A 78 -11.19 -17.72 5.26
N GLY A 79 -10.76 -16.56 4.77
CA GLY A 79 -9.34 -16.27 4.53
C GLY A 79 -8.51 -16.34 5.81
N GLU A 80 -9.00 -15.80 6.91
CA GLU A 80 -8.38 -15.83 8.24
C GLU A 80 -8.20 -17.28 8.71
N LYS A 81 -9.28 -18.07 8.74
CA LYS A 81 -9.23 -19.49 9.13
C LYS A 81 -8.35 -20.34 8.21
N ALA A 82 -8.32 -20.02 6.91
CA ALA A 82 -7.45 -20.67 5.96
C ALA A 82 -5.96 -20.45 6.29
N ALA A 83 -5.59 -19.25 6.71
CA ALA A 83 -4.22 -18.97 7.15
C ALA A 83 -3.91 -19.63 8.50
N GLU A 84 -4.87 -19.65 9.43
CA GLU A 84 -4.73 -20.33 10.71
C GLU A 84 -4.54 -21.85 10.56
N GLU A 85 -5.11 -22.46 9.52
CA GLU A 85 -4.90 -23.89 9.22
C GLU A 85 -3.43 -24.19 8.85
N ASN A 86 -2.71 -23.22 8.28
CA ASN A 86 -1.37 -23.39 7.73
C ASN A 86 -0.28 -22.61 8.50
N VAL A 87 -0.49 -22.25 9.77
CA VAL A 87 0.45 -21.43 10.58
C VAL A 87 1.87 -22.00 10.58
N GLU A 88 2.03 -23.32 10.72
CA GLU A 88 3.36 -23.95 10.76
C GLU A 88 4.11 -23.78 9.44
N GLU A 89 3.44 -23.96 8.31
CA GLU A 89 4.01 -23.81 6.98
C GLU A 89 4.38 -22.35 6.70
N LEU A 90 3.49 -21.41 7.05
CA LEU A 90 3.73 -19.98 6.94
C LEU A 90 4.93 -19.53 7.80
N THR A 91 5.01 -20.04 9.03
CA THR A 91 6.14 -19.77 9.94
C THR A 91 7.47 -20.26 9.36
N GLN A 92 7.48 -21.46 8.78
CA GLN A 92 8.70 -21.99 8.16
C GLN A 92 9.12 -21.19 6.92
N ALA A 93 8.16 -20.72 6.13
CA ALA A 93 8.42 -19.99 4.91
C ALA A 93 9.09 -18.61 5.14
N ILE A 94 8.76 -17.93 6.24
CA ILE A 94 9.31 -16.61 6.57
C ILE A 94 10.47 -16.67 7.57
N LYS A 95 10.84 -17.88 8.00
CA LYS A 95 11.88 -18.05 9.02
C LYS A 95 13.23 -17.51 8.57
N GLY A 96 13.87 -16.76 9.47
CA GLY A 96 15.20 -16.19 9.25
C GLY A 96 15.19 -14.93 8.37
N ALA A 97 14.03 -14.35 8.08
CA ALA A 97 13.94 -13.02 7.50
C ALA A 97 14.26 -11.95 8.55
N ASP A 98 14.88 -10.86 8.12
CA ASP A 98 15.06 -9.63 8.91
C ASP A 98 13.88 -8.68 8.71
N MET A 99 13.26 -8.73 7.52
CA MET A 99 12.11 -7.91 7.15
C MET A 99 11.12 -8.70 6.29
N VAL A 100 9.83 -8.51 6.53
CA VAL A 100 8.74 -9.10 5.75
C VAL A 100 7.80 -8.01 5.29
N PHE A 101 7.61 -7.92 3.97
CA PHE A 101 6.52 -7.17 3.37
C PHE A 101 5.31 -8.07 3.19
N VAL A 102 4.15 -7.63 3.69
CA VAL A 102 2.87 -8.29 3.43
C VAL A 102 2.06 -7.43 2.48
N THR A 103 1.90 -7.90 1.24
CA THR A 103 1.16 -7.15 0.21
C THR A 103 -0.12 -7.85 -0.19
N CYS A 104 -1.21 -7.10 -0.24
CA CYS A 104 -2.50 -7.61 -0.71
C CYS A 104 -3.45 -6.49 -1.15
N GLY A 105 -4.47 -6.86 -1.93
CA GLY A 105 -5.64 -6.01 -2.16
C GLY A 105 -6.71 -6.30 -1.11
N MET A 106 -7.06 -5.28 -0.33
CA MET A 106 -8.09 -5.38 0.70
C MET A 106 -9.51 -5.40 0.10
N GLY A 107 -10.46 -5.98 0.84
CA GLY A 107 -11.87 -6.06 0.47
C GLY A 107 -12.29 -7.41 -0.13
N GLY A 108 -11.33 -8.27 -0.51
CA GLY A 108 -11.60 -9.67 -0.88
C GLY A 108 -11.70 -10.60 0.32
N GLY A 109 -11.71 -11.91 0.08
CA GLY A 109 -11.71 -12.91 1.15
C GLY A 109 -10.29 -13.25 1.62
N THR A 110 -9.46 -13.80 0.72
CA THR A 110 -8.13 -14.33 1.07
C THR A 110 -7.19 -13.22 1.55
N GLY A 111 -6.97 -12.16 0.75
CA GLY A 111 -6.05 -11.08 1.11
C GLY A 111 -6.45 -10.39 2.42
N THR A 112 -7.73 -10.04 2.56
CA THR A 112 -8.25 -9.32 3.73
C THR A 112 -8.16 -10.14 5.02
N GLY A 113 -8.44 -11.44 4.93
CA GLY A 113 -8.45 -12.32 6.11
C GLY A 113 -7.09 -12.90 6.46
N ALA A 114 -6.33 -13.34 5.45
CA ALA A 114 -5.06 -14.03 5.70
C ALA A 114 -3.87 -13.08 5.93
N ALA A 115 -3.86 -11.88 5.34
CA ALA A 115 -2.75 -10.96 5.51
C ALA A 115 -2.48 -10.56 6.97
N PRO A 116 -3.50 -10.26 7.82
CA PRO A 116 -3.28 -10.01 9.24
C PRO A 116 -2.67 -11.20 9.99
N VAL A 117 -3.04 -12.43 9.63
CA VAL A 117 -2.48 -13.64 10.25
C VAL A 117 -1.02 -13.82 9.87
N VAL A 118 -0.67 -13.66 8.61
CA VAL A 118 0.73 -13.71 8.13
C VAL A 118 1.57 -12.63 8.81
N ALA A 119 1.05 -11.41 8.88
CA ALA A 119 1.72 -10.29 9.55
C ALA A 119 1.95 -10.59 11.05
N LYS A 120 0.95 -11.13 11.72
CA LYS A 120 1.06 -11.53 13.12
C LYS A 120 2.16 -12.59 13.34
N ILE A 121 2.21 -13.62 12.51
CA ILE A 121 3.26 -14.65 12.58
C ILE A 121 4.63 -14.00 12.45
N SER A 122 4.81 -13.08 11.49
CA SER A 122 6.06 -12.36 11.26
C SER A 122 6.44 -11.50 12.48
N LYS A 123 5.51 -10.71 13.00
CA LYS A 123 5.72 -9.82 14.16
C LYS A 123 6.02 -10.63 15.44
N ASP A 124 5.32 -11.74 15.67
CA ASP A 124 5.54 -12.64 16.81
C ASP A 124 6.94 -13.28 16.78
N MET A 125 7.54 -13.41 15.60
CA MET A 125 8.93 -13.86 15.43
C MET A 125 9.97 -12.73 15.60
N GLY A 126 9.55 -11.50 15.85
CA GLY A 126 10.44 -10.33 16.02
C GLY A 126 11.01 -9.79 14.70
N ILE A 127 10.41 -10.15 13.56
CA ILE A 127 10.79 -9.70 12.22
C ILE A 127 10.12 -8.35 11.95
N LEU A 128 10.87 -7.38 11.40
CA LEU A 128 10.28 -6.12 10.96
C LEU A 128 9.19 -6.37 9.90
N THR A 129 7.95 -6.04 10.23
CA THR A 129 6.79 -6.37 9.41
C THR A 129 6.13 -5.11 8.84
N VAL A 130 6.11 -4.99 7.52
CA VAL A 130 5.54 -3.85 6.79
C VAL A 130 4.37 -4.30 5.94
N GLY A 131 3.19 -3.73 6.18
CA GLY A 131 2.02 -3.93 5.35
C GLY A 131 1.97 -2.91 4.21
N VAL A 132 1.82 -3.38 2.96
CA VAL A 132 1.62 -2.51 1.79
C VAL A 132 0.38 -2.99 1.06
N VAL A 133 -0.73 -2.26 1.21
CA VAL A 133 -2.04 -2.76 0.78
C VAL A 133 -2.83 -1.72 0.01
N THR A 134 -3.73 -2.17 -0.87
CA THR A 134 -4.65 -1.30 -1.60
C THR A 134 -6.06 -1.37 -1.04
N LYS A 135 -6.77 -0.22 -1.01
CA LYS A 135 -8.24 -0.18 -0.84
C LYS A 135 -8.92 -0.35 -2.20
N PRO A 136 -10.07 -1.04 -2.27
CA PRO A 136 -10.80 -1.21 -3.53
C PRO A 136 -11.31 0.12 -4.08
N PHE A 137 -11.62 0.15 -5.38
CA PHE A 137 -12.33 1.27 -5.97
C PHE A 137 -13.77 1.37 -5.42
N LYS A 138 -14.31 2.58 -5.33
CA LYS A 138 -15.70 2.82 -4.88
C LYS A 138 -16.75 2.07 -5.70
N PHE A 139 -16.48 1.84 -7.00
CA PHE A 139 -17.40 1.08 -7.87
C PHE A 139 -17.41 -0.43 -7.58
N GLU A 140 -16.43 -0.97 -6.83
CA GLU A 140 -16.35 -2.40 -6.50
C GLU A 140 -17.36 -2.85 -5.42
N ALA A 141 -18.23 -2.00 -4.97
CA ALA A 141 -19.31 -2.16 -3.99
C ALA A 141 -18.94 -1.81 -2.54
N ARG A 142 -19.97 -1.33 -1.82
CA ARG A 142 -19.83 -0.90 -0.41
C ARG A 142 -19.40 -2.02 0.54
N THR A 143 -19.88 -3.24 0.30
CA THR A 143 -19.51 -4.40 1.12
C THR A 143 -18.01 -4.69 1.02
N ARG A 144 -17.44 -4.55 -0.19
CA ARG A 144 -16.02 -4.76 -0.41
C ARG A 144 -15.18 -3.68 0.30
N MET A 145 -15.64 -2.44 0.29
CA MET A 145 -15.00 -1.34 1.04
C MET A 145 -15.06 -1.57 2.55
N ALA A 146 -16.22 -1.97 3.10
CA ALA A 146 -16.37 -2.28 4.53
C ALA A 146 -15.44 -3.44 4.96
N ASN A 147 -15.35 -4.50 4.15
CA ASN A 147 -14.40 -5.58 4.39
C ASN A 147 -12.95 -5.08 4.37
N ALA A 148 -12.62 -4.16 3.44
CA ALA A 148 -11.29 -3.57 3.35
C ALA A 148 -10.93 -2.77 4.59
N GLU A 149 -11.81 -1.91 5.05
CA GLU A 149 -11.62 -1.09 6.25
C GLU A 149 -11.39 -1.96 7.49
N SER A 150 -12.26 -2.97 7.71
CA SER A 150 -12.09 -3.92 8.82
C SER A 150 -10.78 -4.71 8.73
N GLY A 151 -10.38 -5.13 7.50
CA GLY A 151 -9.13 -5.84 7.29
C GLY A 151 -7.89 -4.97 7.53
N ILE A 152 -7.95 -3.69 7.16
CA ILE A 152 -6.89 -2.71 7.39
C ILE A 152 -6.70 -2.47 8.88
N GLU A 153 -7.79 -2.33 9.66
CA GLU A 153 -7.70 -2.19 11.12
C GLU A 153 -7.02 -3.40 11.76
N LYS A 154 -7.44 -4.62 11.39
CA LYS A 154 -6.79 -5.85 11.88
C LYS A 154 -5.33 -5.95 11.47
N LEU A 155 -4.99 -5.52 10.25
CA LEU A 155 -3.60 -5.55 9.78
C LEU A 155 -2.75 -4.52 10.52
N LYS A 156 -3.27 -3.31 10.79
CA LYS A 156 -2.60 -2.24 11.53
C LYS A 156 -2.12 -2.71 12.92
N GLU A 157 -2.88 -3.56 13.59
CA GLU A 157 -2.50 -4.13 14.90
C GLU A 157 -1.34 -5.15 14.82
N ASN A 158 -1.15 -5.74 13.64
CA ASN A 158 -0.22 -6.86 13.44
C ASN A 158 1.01 -6.52 12.59
N VAL A 159 1.19 -5.25 12.19
CA VAL A 159 2.38 -4.76 11.48
C VAL A 159 3.08 -3.69 12.30
N ASP A 160 4.35 -3.42 11.98
CA ASP A 160 5.10 -2.29 12.53
C ASP A 160 4.76 -1.00 11.78
N THR A 161 4.67 -1.10 10.47
CA THR A 161 4.34 0.02 9.57
C THR A 161 3.32 -0.44 8.54
N LEU A 162 2.32 0.41 8.27
CA LEU A 162 1.25 0.15 7.31
C LEU A 162 1.16 1.27 6.28
N ILE A 163 1.30 0.90 5.02
CA ILE A 163 1.09 1.77 3.85
C ILE A 163 -0.22 1.37 3.18
N VAL A 164 -1.17 2.31 3.09
CA VAL A 164 -2.48 2.08 2.49
C VAL A 164 -2.65 2.95 1.26
N ILE A 165 -2.91 2.33 0.12
CA ILE A 165 -3.06 2.99 -1.17
C ILE A 165 -4.52 2.88 -1.61
N PRO A 166 -5.28 3.98 -1.63
CA PRO A 166 -6.65 3.96 -2.13
C PRO A 166 -6.68 3.90 -3.65
N ASN A 167 -7.27 2.85 -4.23
CA ASN A 167 -7.37 2.74 -5.70
C ASN A 167 -8.13 3.90 -6.34
N ASP A 168 -9.07 4.54 -5.63
CA ASP A 168 -9.77 5.72 -6.13
C ASP A 168 -8.82 6.87 -6.50
N LYS A 169 -7.70 6.98 -5.80
CA LYS A 169 -6.68 8.00 -6.10
C LYS A 169 -5.98 7.76 -7.43
N LEU A 170 -5.93 6.53 -7.89
CA LEU A 170 -5.41 6.22 -9.22
C LEU A 170 -6.29 6.82 -10.33
N LEU A 171 -7.59 7.01 -10.09
CA LEU A 171 -8.50 7.65 -11.05
C LEU A 171 -8.22 9.13 -11.25
N GLU A 172 -7.51 9.78 -10.32
CA GLU A 172 -7.11 11.19 -10.42
C GLU A 172 -5.91 11.39 -11.36
N ILE A 173 -5.10 10.34 -11.55
CA ILE A 173 -3.86 10.38 -12.34
C ILE A 173 -3.92 9.65 -13.69
N VAL A 174 -4.96 8.81 -13.92
CA VAL A 174 -5.10 8.07 -15.18
C VAL A 174 -5.91 8.87 -16.21
N ASP A 175 -5.63 8.64 -17.50
CA ASP A 175 -6.40 9.22 -18.59
C ASP A 175 -7.82 8.64 -18.63
N ARG A 176 -8.80 9.43 -19.10
CA ARG A 176 -10.20 8.98 -19.32
C ARG A 176 -10.33 7.79 -20.28
N ARG A 177 -9.30 7.51 -21.06
CA ARG A 177 -9.25 6.37 -21.99
C ARG A 177 -8.68 5.11 -21.36
N THR A 178 -8.16 5.19 -20.14
CA THR A 178 -7.57 4.04 -19.43
C THR A 178 -8.62 2.97 -19.21
N THR A 179 -8.31 1.76 -19.62
CA THR A 179 -9.20 0.61 -19.46
C THR A 179 -9.17 0.06 -18.04
N MET A 180 -10.20 -0.71 -17.64
CA MET A 180 -10.24 -1.35 -16.32
C MET A 180 -9.00 -2.22 -16.03
N PRO A 181 -8.52 -3.09 -16.95
CA PRO A 181 -7.29 -3.86 -16.73
C PRO A 181 -6.05 -2.96 -16.51
N GLU A 182 -5.94 -1.85 -17.24
CA GLU A 182 -4.85 -0.90 -17.08
C GLU A 182 -4.89 -0.19 -15.72
N ALA A 183 -6.09 0.19 -15.24
CA ALA A 183 -6.24 0.80 -13.93
C ALA A 183 -5.85 -0.17 -12.79
N LEU A 184 -6.25 -1.45 -12.88
CA LEU A 184 -5.84 -2.48 -11.93
C LEU A 184 -4.33 -2.74 -12.00
N LYS A 185 -3.76 -2.77 -13.21
CA LYS A 185 -2.32 -2.88 -13.40
C LYS A 185 -1.56 -1.72 -12.76
N LYS A 186 -2.14 -0.50 -12.79
CA LYS A 186 -1.56 0.66 -12.13
C LYS A 186 -1.57 0.53 -10.61
N ALA A 187 -2.60 -0.10 -10.02
CA ALA A 187 -2.62 -0.40 -8.60
C ALA A 187 -1.48 -1.36 -8.19
N ASP A 188 -1.24 -2.40 -9.00
CA ASP A 188 -0.14 -3.33 -8.78
C ASP A 188 1.23 -2.62 -8.94
N GLU A 189 1.35 -1.64 -9.87
CA GLU A 189 2.56 -0.80 -10.03
C GLU A 189 2.87 0.01 -8.78
N VAL A 190 1.86 0.60 -8.16
CA VAL A 190 2.08 1.40 -6.94
C VAL A 190 2.51 0.53 -5.77
N LEU A 191 1.93 -0.67 -5.61
CA LEU A 191 2.40 -1.65 -4.62
C LEU A 191 3.86 -2.04 -4.86
N GLN A 192 4.23 -2.29 -6.12
CA GLN A 192 5.58 -2.63 -6.52
C GLN A 192 6.54 -1.47 -6.21
N GLN A 193 6.21 -0.23 -6.61
CA GLN A 193 7.04 0.95 -6.35
C GLN A 193 7.24 1.20 -4.85
N ALA A 194 6.22 0.98 -4.03
CA ALA A 194 6.32 1.14 -2.58
C ALA A 194 7.30 0.13 -1.97
N VAL A 195 7.24 -1.14 -2.38
CA VAL A 195 8.19 -2.16 -1.92
C VAL A 195 9.59 -1.88 -2.45
N GLN A 196 9.73 -1.58 -3.74
CA GLN A 196 11.00 -1.28 -4.38
C GLN A 196 11.68 -0.08 -3.73
N GLY A 197 10.95 1.02 -3.50
CA GLY A 197 11.51 2.23 -2.89
C GLY A 197 12.14 1.98 -1.52
N ILE A 198 11.64 1.00 -0.76
CA ILE A 198 12.21 0.60 0.52
C ILE A 198 13.37 -0.38 0.35
N THR A 199 13.22 -1.35 -0.56
CA THR A 199 14.25 -2.39 -0.78
C THR A 199 15.51 -1.82 -1.43
N ASP A 200 15.38 -0.86 -2.34
CA ASP A 200 16.51 -0.20 -2.99
C ASP A 200 17.35 0.57 -1.96
N LEU A 201 16.72 1.20 -0.96
CA LEU A 201 17.41 1.87 0.13
C LEU A 201 18.35 0.95 0.92
N ILE A 202 17.97 -0.31 1.05
CA ILE A 202 18.69 -1.30 1.87
C ILE A 202 19.74 -2.05 1.02
N ASN A 203 19.41 -2.36 -0.24
CA ASN A 203 20.18 -3.31 -1.06
C ASN A 203 21.13 -2.63 -2.06
N VAL A 204 20.83 -1.38 -2.48
CA VAL A 204 21.64 -0.70 -3.50
C VAL A 204 22.68 0.20 -2.82
N PRO A 205 23.99 -0.05 -3.05
CA PRO A 205 25.03 0.79 -2.49
C PRO A 205 24.96 2.22 -3.07
N GLY A 206 24.88 3.22 -2.21
CA GLY A 206 24.83 4.62 -2.59
C GLY A 206 26.08 5.40 -2.16
N LEU A 207 26.12 6.70 -2.46
CA LEU A 207 27.13 7.64 -1.93
C LEU A 207 26.95 7.84 -0.42
N ILE A 208 25.71 7.89 0.03
CA ILE A 208 25.32 7.90 1.44
C ILE A 208 24.38 6.72 1.61
N ASN A 209 24.87 5.65 2.22
CA ASN A 209 24.12 4.44 2.46
C ASN A 209 23.25 4.60 3.71
N LEU A 210 22.02 4.11 3.59
CA LEU A 210 21.16 3.82 4.73
C LEU A 210 21.35 2.35 5.10
N ASP A 211 21.71 2.08 6.34
CA ASP A 211 21.76 0.70 6.79
C ASP A 211 20.37 0.19 7.20
N PHE A 212 20.26 -1.14 7.32
CA PHE A 212 18.98 -1.75 7.72
C PHE A 212 18.55 -1.31 9.14
N ALA A 213 19.48 -0.97 10.02
CA ALA A 213 19.19 -0.53 11.38
C ALA A 213 18.52 0.86 11.37
N ASP A 214 18.92 1.76 10.47
CA ASP A 214 18.27 3.06 10.27
C ASP A 214 16.83 2.90 9.80
N VAL A 215 16.60 2.06 8.77
CA VAL A 215 15.27 1.75 8.26
C VAL A 215 14.40 1.12 9.36
N LYS A 216 14.96 0.18 10.13
CA LYS A 216 14.27 -0.45 11.25
C LYS A 216 13.83 0.57 12.30
N THR A 217 14.69 1.51 12.68
CA THR A 217 14.39 2.55 13.67
C THR A 217 13.22 3.44 13.24
N VAL A 218 13.13 3.74 11.96
CA VAL A 218 12.06 4.58 11.39
C VAL A 218 10.74 3.81 11.23
N MET A 219 10.77 2.48 11.13
CA MET A 219 9.59 1.69 10.78
C MET A 219 8.99 0.88 11.93
N VAL A 220 9.77 0.50 12.96
CA VAL A 220 9.26 -0.33 14.07
C VAL A 220 8.19 0.41 14.86
N ASP A 221 7.00 -0.21 14.99
CA ASP A 221 5.86 0.28 15.78
C ASP A 221 5.44 1.74 15.45
N LYS A 222 5.52 2.13 14.17
CA LYS A 222 5.17 3.49 13.73
C LYS A 222 3.74 3.64 13.19
N GLY A 223 3.03 2.53 13.00
CA GLY A 223 1.66 2.56 12.50
C GLY A 223 1.56 2.99 11.03
N VAL A 224 0.68 3.94 10.71
CA VAL A 224 0.49 4.37 9.33
C VAL A 224 1.67 5.20 8.84
N ALA A 225 2.15 4.88 7.64
CA ALA A 225 3.22 5.59 6.96
C ALA A 225 2.76 6.20 5.63
N HIS A 226 3.42 7.29 5.27
CA HIS A 226 3.34 7.89 3.94
C HIS A 226 4.57 7.45 3.14
N ILE A 227 4.36 7.02 1.90
CA ILE A 227 5.44 6.81 0.94
C ILE A 227 5.11 7.54 -0.35
N GLY A 228 6.02 8.36 -0.81
CA GLY A 228 5.88 9.06 -2.08
C GLY A 228 7.14 8.97 -2.89
N ILE A 229 6.97 8.84 -4.21
CA ILE A 229 8.06 8.81 -5.18
C ILE A 229 7.78 9.89 -6.21
N GLY A 230 8.77 10.73 -6.47
CA GLY A 230 8.71 11.75 -7.51
C GLY A 230 9.92 11.66 -8.42
N THR A 231 9.69 11.87 -9.70
CA THR A 231 10.75 11.86 -10.73
C THR A 231 10.60 13.11 -11.60
N ALA A 232 11.69 13.84 -11.76
CA ALA A 232 11.71 15.03 -12.60
C ALA A 232 13.03 15.16 -13.37
N THR A 233 13.02 15.99 -14.40
CA THR A 233 14.17 16.27 -15.28
C THR A 233 14.35 17.78 -15.44
N GLY A 234 15.57 18.24 -15.78
CA GLY A 234 15.86 19.64 -15.99
C GLY A 234 16.45 20.36 -14.78
N ASP A 235 16.59 21.69 -14.87
CA ASP A 235 17.34 22.52 -13.92
C ASP A 235 16.75 22.48 -12.49
N ASP A 236 15.43 22.36 -12.33
CA ASP A 236 14.72 22.32 -11.05
C ASP A 236 14.31 20.90 -10.64
N LYS A 237 14.94 19.86 -11.21
CA LYS A 237 14.55 18.44 -11.07
C LYS A 237 14.40 17.97 -9.62
N ALA A 238 15.29 18.36 -8.72
CA ALA A 238 15.22 17.93 -7.32
C ALA A 238 14.01 18.51 -6.60
N ILE A 239 13.73 19.80 -6.76
CA ILE A 239 12.57 20.47 -6.16
C ILE A 239 11.25 19.96 -6.75
N GLU A 240 11.21 19.72 -8.07
CA GLU A 240 10.02 19.17 -8.70
C GLU A 240 9.78 17.71 -8.28
N ALA A 241 10.83 16.89 -8.22
CA ALA A 241 10.73 15.50 -7.76
C ALA A 241 10.29 15.42 -6.30
N VAL A 242 10.86 16.21 -5.39
CA VAL A 242 10.46 16.19 -3.98
C VAL A 242 9.03 16.68 -3.80
N LYS A 243 8.59 17.69 -4.53
CA LYS A 243 7.19 18.14 -4.50
C LYS A 243 6.24 17.03 -4.95
N GLN A 244 6.57 16.32 -6.05
CA GLN A 244 5.79 15.16 -6.50
C GLN A 244 5.74 14.06 -5.44
N ALA A 245 6.87 13.76 -4.78
CA ALA A 245 6.94 12.73 -3.74
C ALA A 245 6.05 13.07 -2.53
N VAL A 246 6.14 14.30 -2.00
CA VAL A 246 5.40 14.69 -0.78
C VAL A 246 3.93 15.03 -1.03
N THR A 247 3.58 15.43 -2.26
CA THR A 247 2.20 15.74 -2.64
C THR A 247 1.55 14.63 -3.45
N SER A 248 2.09 13.41 -3.38
CA SER A 248 1.57 12.27 -4.15
C SER A 248 0.06 12.15 -3.99
N PRO A 249 -0.73 12.28 -5.07
CA PRO A 249 -2.18 12.16 -4.99
C PRO A 249 -2.63 10.74 -4.65
N LEU A 250 -1.71 9.77 -4.66
CA LEU A 250 -2.00 8.35 -4.43
C LEU A 250 -2.26 8.01 -2.96
N LEU A 251 -1.94 8.93 -2.03
CA LEU A 251 -2.03 8.66 -0.60
C LEU A 251 -3.06 9.57 0.09
N GLU A 252 -3.66 9.07 1.16
CA GLU A 252 -4.60 9.85 2.01
C GLU A 252 -3.87 10.60 3.13
N THR A 253 -2.56 10.44 3.24
CA THR A 253 -1.72 11.01 4.31
C THR A 253 -0.85 12.15 3.77
N THR A 254 -0.47 13.07 4.65
CA THR A 254 0.53 14.11 4.40
C THR A 254 1.74 13.84 5.28
N ILE A 255 2.89 14.40 4.95
CA ILE A 255 4.10 14.26 5.77
C ILE A 255 4.13 15.21 6.98
N GLU A 256 3.15 16.14 7.08
CA GLU A 256 3.05 17.08 8.19
C GLU A 256 2.91 16.38 9.53
N GLY A 257 3.78 16.73 10.48
CA GLY A 257 3.77 16.13 11.82
C GLY A 257 4.36 14.74 11.90
N ALA A 258 5.06 14.28 10.84
CA ALA A 258 5.79 13.03 10.88
C ALA A 258 6.90 13.08 11.95
N SER A 259 7.05 12.02 12.74
CA SER A 259 8.13 11.93 13.72
C SER A 259 9.46 11.52 13.09
N HIS A 260 9.41 10.76 12.01
CA HIS A 260 10.59 10.28 11.27
C HIS A 260 10.34 10.35 9.78
N VAL A 261 11.36 10.75 9.04
CA VAL A 261 11.32 10.81 7.57
C VAL A 261 12.60 10.24 7.00
N ILE A 262 12.48 9.34 6.03
CA ILE A 262 13.60 8.92 5.18
C ILE A 262 13.45 9.63 3.85
N ILE A 263 14.53 10.24 3.39
CA ILE A 263 14.63 10.83 2.06
C ILE A 263 15.72 10.07 1.32
N ASN A 264 15.38 9.46 0.21
CA ASN A 264 16.37 8.89 -0.71
C ASN A 264 16.36 9.65 -2.02
N ILE A 265 17.51 10.10 -2.43
CA ILE A 265 17.70 10.83 -3.67
C ILE A 265 18.57 10.00 -4.61
N SER A 266 18.08 9.72 -5.81
CA SER A 266 18.81 8.96 -6.81
C SER A 266 18.84 9.72 -8.15
N GLY A 267 19.91 9.53 -8.91
CA GLY A 267 20.10 10.12 -10.24
C GLY A 267 21.25 11.13 -10.31
N ASP A 268 21.17 12.03 -11.28
CA ASP A 268 22.18 13.05 -11.55
C ASP A 268 21.84 14.33 -10.75
N ILE A 269 22.27 14.40 -9.50
CA ILE A 269 21.94 15.50 -8.58
C ILE A 269 23.19 16.09 -7.96
N SER A 270 23.27 17.41 -7.94
CA SER A 270 24.30 18.18 -7.23
C SER A 270 24.03 18.25 -5.72
N LEU A 271 25.06 18.55 -4.94
CA LEU A 271 24.93 18.73 -3.48
C LEU A 271 23.97 19.89 -3.12
N ILE A 272 23.89 20.93 -3.94
CA ILE A 272 23.00 22.07 -3.72
C ILE A 272 21.55 21.64 -3.89
N GLU A 273 21.23 20.96 -4.99
CA GLU A 273 19.88 20.43 -5.27
C GLU A 273 19.44 19.43 -4.19
N ALA A 274 20.33 18.55 -3.75
CA ALA A 274 20.07 17.61 -2.68
C ALA A 274 19.74 18.32 -1.34
N ASN A 275 20.48 19.38 -1.01
CA ASN A 275 20.21 20.20 0.17
C ASN A 275 18.88 20.96 0.08
N GLU A 276 18.50 21.47 -1.10
CA GLU A 276 17.22 22.15 -1.32
C GLU A 276 16.05 21.18 -1.15
N ALA A 277 16.15 19.98 -1.71
CA ALA A 277 15.13 18.94 -1.54
C ALA A 277 14.98 18.52 -0.07
N ALA A 278 16.08 18.29 0.65
CA ALA A 278 16.05 17.94 2.07
C ALA A 278 15.45 19.06 2.93
N SER A 279 15.82 20.32 2.65
CA SER A 279 15.27 21.49 3.35
C SER A 279 13.77 21.65 3.14
N TYR A 280 13.27 21.38 1.94
CA TYR A 280 11.85 21.40 1.63
C TYR A 280 11.05 20.36 2.43
N VAL A 281 11.59 19.15 2.55
CA VAL A 281 10.95 18.09 3.36
C VAL A 281 10.99 18.46 4.85
N GLN A 282 12.10 19.02 5.34
CA GLN A 282 12.21 19.46 6.73
C GLN A 282 11.16 20.52 7.08
N GLU A 283 10.96 21.49 6.19
CA GLU A 283 9.96 22.55 6.37
C GLU A 283 8.54 21.97 6.45
N LEU A 284 8.21 20.98 5.61
CA LEU A 284 6.88 20.33 5.60
C LEU A 284 6.67 19.37 6.76
N ALA A 285 7.67 18.58 7.13
CA ALA A 285 7.57 17.61 8.22
C ALA A 285 7.54 18.29 9.59
N GLY A 286 8.20 19.45 9.70
CA GLY A 286 8.32 20.26 10.91
C GLY A 286 9.68 20.07 11.63
N ASP A 287 10.00 21.00 12.53
CA ASP A 287 11.31 21.09 13.19
C ASP A 287 11.66 19.87 14.07
N ASN A 288 10.69 19.11 14.51
CA ASN A 288 10.86 17.96 15.39
C ASN A 288 11.06 16.62 14.64
N ALA A 289 10.93 16.62 13.31
CA ALA A 289 11.09 15.42 12.52
C ALA A 289 12.55 14.97 12.46
N ASN A 290 12.78 13.68 12.75
CA ASN A 290 14.09 13.06 12.56
C ASN A 290 14.21 12.64 11.09
N ILE A 291 15.07 13.34 10.33
CA ILE A 291 15.27 13.08 8.91
C ILE A 291 16.55 12.27 8.71
N ILE A 292 16.40 11.13 8.04
CA ILE A 292 17.48 10.26 7.59
C ILE A 292 17.62 10.43 6.08
N PHE A 293 18.83 10.71 5.62
CA PHE A 293 19.12 11.06 4.25
C PHE A 293 19.98 10.00 3.57
N GLY A 294 19.53 9.49 2.42
CA GLY A 294 20.26 8.60 1.52
C GLY A 294 20.48 9.27 0.17
N ALA A 295 21.62 8.99 -0.45
CA ALA A 295 21.93 9.48 -1.79
C ALA A 295 22.58 8.41 -2.64
N MET A 296 22.05 8.21 -3.84
CA MET A 296 22.57 7.28 -4.86
C MET A 296 22.85 8.07 -6.14
N TYR A 297 24.08 7.94 -6.63
CA TYR A 297 24.43 8.50 -7.93
C TYR A 297 24.28 7.42 -8.99
N ASP A 298 23.47 7.67 -10.01
CA ASP A 298 23.25 6.74 -11.11
C ASP A 298 23.78 7.36 -12.42
N GLU A 299 24.93 6.84 -12.87
CA GLU A 299 25.58 7.28 -14.12
C GLU A 299 24.79 6.93 -15.38
N SER A 300 23.85 5.99 -15.28
CA SER A 300 23.03 5.56 -16.42
C SER A 300 21.93 6.56 -16.77
N VAL A 301 21.61 7.45 -15.83
CA VAL A 301 20.54 8.43 -15.95
C VAL A 301 21.12 9.82 -16.02
N THR A 302 20.88 10.53 -17.12
CA THR A 302 21.38 11.90 -17.31
C THR A 302 20.24 12.89 -17.11
N ASP A 303 20.49 13.98 -16.36
CA ASP A 303 19.55 15.09 -16.13
C ASP A 303 18.20 14.67 -15.54
N GLN A 304 18.17 13.60 -14.74
CA GLN A 304 16.99 13.13 -14.06
C GLN A 304 17.26 12.93 -12.58
N ALA A 305 16.28 13.27 -11.75
CA ALA A 305 16.26 13.02 -10.33
C ALA A 305 15.04 12.17 -9.95
N THR A 306 15.24 11.18 -9.12
CA THR A 306 14.17 10.42 -8.48
C THR A 306 14.33 10.54 -6.97
N ILE A 307 13.28 11.01 -6.31
CA ILE A 307 13.25 11.20 -4.85
C ILE A 307 12.16 10.33 -4.25
N THR A 308 12.56 9.48 -3.30
CA THR A 308 11.64 8.69 -2.48
C THR A 308 11.59 9.28 -1.08
N VAL A 309 10.39 9.57 -0.61
CA VAL A 309 10.14 10.08 0.75
C VAL A 309 9.28 9.07 1.50
N ILE A 310 9.75 8.62 2.67
CA ILE A 310 8.99 7.74 3.57
C ILE A 310 8.85 8.48 4.88
N ALA A 311 7.61 8.80 5.26
CA ALA A 311 7.31 9.49 6.52
C ALA A 311 6.48 8.59 7.44
N THR A 312 6.90 8.46 8.69
CA THR A 312 6.29 7.58 9.69
C THR A 312 6.02 8.30 10.99
N GLY A 313 5.21 7.67 11.86
CA GLY A 313 4.81 8.27 13.13
C GLY A 313 3.92 9.48 12.92
N LEU A 314 3.05 9.40 11.92
CA LEU A 314 2.01 10.39 11.63
C LEU A 314 0.96 10.34 12.75
N GLU A 315 0.67 11.48 13.39
CA GLU A 315 -0.37 11.53 14.42
C GLU A 315 -1.75 11.18 13.84
N ASP A 316 -2.51 10.33 14.51
CA ASP A 316 -3.87 9.92 14.11
C ASP A 316 -4.84 11.12 13.89
N GLY A 317 -4.51 12.30 14.43
CA GLY A 317 -5.23 13.55 14.22
C GLY A 317 -5.16 14.13 12.80
N ASN A 318 -4.11 13.84 12.04
CA ASN A 318 -3.95 14.34 10.66
C ASN A 318 -4.69 13.47 9.64
N VAL A 319 -4.82 12.18 9.90
CA VAL A 319 -5.66 11.27 9.09
C VAL A 319 -7.13 11.70 9.16
N ASN A 320 -7.60 12.14 10.34
CA ASN A 320 -8.97 12.61 10.52
C ASN A 320 -9.23 14.04 10.02
N LYS A 321 -8.21 14.92 9.94
CA LYS A 321 -8.36 16.27 9.39
C LYS A 321 -8.51 16.27 7.87
N ALA A 322 -7.81 15.40 7.17
CA ALA A 322 -8.01 15.22 5.73
C ALA A 322 -9.43 14.70 5.42
N MET A 323 -9.97 13.77 6.23
CA MET A 323 -11.35 13.30 6.10
C MET A 323 -12.40 14.37 6.51
N ALA A 324 -12.15 15.17 7.53
CA ALA A 324 -13.07 16.21 8.00
C ALA A 324 -13.14 17.40 7.03
N GLY A 325 -12.07 17.73 6.32
CA GLY A 325 -12.05 18.79 5.31
C GLY A 325 -12.98 18.49 4.12
N PHE A 326 -13.09 17.23 3.70
CA PHE A 326 -14.02 16.82 2.65
C PHE A 326 -15.49 16.74 3.10
N ALA A 327 -15.76 16.37 4.35
CA ALA A 327 -17.11 16.36 4.89
C ALA A 327 -17.67 17.78 5.08
N GLY A 328 -16.82 18.77 5.40
CA GLY A 328 -17.20 20.17 5.55
C GLY A 328 -17.56 20.88 4.24
N MET A 329 -16.92 20.53 3.14
CA MET A 329 -17.24 21.12 1.81
C MET A 329 -18.53 20.57 1.18
N ALA A 330 -18.98 19.39 1.56
CA ALA A 330 -20.24 18.81 1.06
C ALA A 330 -21.49 19.42 1.74
N GLN A 331 -21.34 20.18 2.83
CA GLN A 331 -22.48 20.82 3.55
C GLN A 331 -22.69 22.30 3.22
N ALA A 332 -21.79 22.95 2.47
CA ALA A 332 -21.82 24.40 2.27
C ALA A 332 -22.70 24.92 1.13
N THR A 333 -23.38 24.07 0.35
CA THR A 333 -24.25 24.53 -0.76
C THR A 333 -25.54 23.74 -0.89
N ARG A 334 -26.43 23.85 0.11
CA ARG A 334 -27.86 23.66 -0.10
C ARG A 334 -28.62 24.86 0.46
N PRO A 335 -29.20 25.73 -0.38
CA PRO A 335 -30.14 26.71 0.12
C PRO A 335 -31.38 25.98 0.66
N THR A 336 -31.68 26.18 1.93
CA THR A 336 -32.93 25.71 2.55
C THR A 336 -34.09 26.46 1.95
N VAL A 337 -34.74 25.91 0.97
CA VAL A 337 -36.07 26.35 0.54
C VAL A 337 -37.07 25.73 1.49
N ASN A 338 -37.65 26.57 2.32
CA ASN A 338 -38.70 26.20 3.29
C ASN A 338 -40.03 26.05 2.52
N VAL A 339 -40.27 24.85 1.95
CA VAL A 339 -41.55 24.53 1.32
C VAL A 339 -42.40 23.78 2.34
N LYS A 340 -43.47 24.45 2.85
CA LYS A 340 -44.49 23.77 3.63
C LYS A 340 -45.16 22.69 2.76
N PRO A 341 -45.31 21.46 3.25
CA PRO A 341 -45.98 20.41 2.47
C PRO A 341 -47.49 20.72 2.44
N GLN A 342 -47.98 21.03 1.24
CA GLN A 342 -49.41 21.00 0.94
C GLN A 342 -49.76 19.57 0.53
N TYR A 343 -50.36 18.83 1.43
CA TYR A 343 -50.87 17.50 1.13
C TYR A 343 -52.17 17.66 0.33
N THR A 344 -52.09 17.42 -1.00
CA THR A 344 -53.28 17.17 -1.80
C THR A 344 -53.38 15.65 -1.96
N CYS A 345 -54.32 15.07 -1.24
CA CYS A 345 -54.61 13.66 -1.29
C CYS A 345 -55.39 13.39 -2.61
N LEU A 346 -54.73 12.86 -3.62
CA LEU A 346 -55.38 12.24 -4.77
C LEU A 346 -55.45 10.74 -4.49
N LEU A 347 -56.61 10.33 -3.94
CA LEU A 347 -56.98 8.92 -3.90
C LEU A 347 -57.23 8.45 -5.33
N TYR A 348 -56.31 7.75 -5.92
CA TYR A 348 -56.51 6.98 -7.12
C TYR A 348 -57.05 5.60 -6.70
N THR A 349 -58.38 5.42 -6.78
CA THR A 349 -58.98 4.10 -6.71
C THR A 349 -58.98 3.50 -8.11
N SER A 350 -58.26 2.38 -8.27
CA SER A 350 -58.42 1.57 -9.47
C SER A 350 -59.85 1.04 -9.58
N PRO A 351 -60.46 1.09 -10.76
CA PRO A 351 -61.82 0.62 -10.94
C PRO A 351 -61.91 -0.89 -10.64
N SER A 352 -62.97 -1.24 -9.90
CA SER A 352 -63.30 -2.62 -9.59
C SER A 352 -63.74 -3.37 -10.88
N PRO A 353 -63.51 -4.68 -11.00
CA PRO A 353 -63.95 -5.47 -12.13
C PRO A 353 -65.48 -5.43 -12.41
N ARG A 354 -66.29 -4.89 -11.51
CA ARG A 354 -67.73 -4.71 -11.68
C ARG A 354 -68.13 -3.46 -12.46
N ASP A 355 -67.23 -2.51 -12.65
CA ASP A 355 -67.54 -1.23 -13.31
C ASP A 355 -67.38 -1.32 -14.83
N VAL A 356 -67.02 -2.48 -15.38
CA VAL A 356 -66.75 -2.72 -16.80
C VAL A 356 -67.97 -3.37 -17.51
N GLU A 357 -69.00 -3.87 -16.76
CA GLU A 357 -70.16 -4.56 -17.35
C GLU A 357 -71.37 -3.65 -17.64
N GLU A 358 -71.40 -2.38 -17.23
CA GLU A 358 -72.54 -1.45 -17.46
C GLU A 358 -72.32 -0.50 -18.66
N SER A 359 -71.32 -0.69 -19.50
CA SER A 359 -71.08 0.12 -20.70
C SER A 359 -71.14 -0.74 -21.96
N ARG A 360 -72.29 -1.44 -22.18
CA ARG A 360 -72.64 -1.98 -23.46
C ARG A 360 -74.10 -1.67 -23.81
#